data_cfa1723bdf53497bfedb6d74ea95e65c
#
_entry.id   cfa1723bdf53497bfedb6d74ea95e65c
#
_cell.length_a   1.000
_cell.length_b   1.000
_cell.length_c   1.000
_cell.angle_alpha   90.00
_cell.angle_beta   90.00
_cell.angle_gamma   90.00
#
_symmetry.space_group_name_H-M   'P 1'
#
loop_
_entity.id
_entity.type
_entity.pdbx_description
1 polymer ?
#
loop_
_entity_poly.entity_id
_entity_poly.type
_entity_poly.pdbx_seq_one_letter_code
_entity_poly.pdbx_strand_id
1 'polypeptide(L)'
;MRTLPQSLCSSAVVAAMLCVLPLTLQAQGPAPTQTPTQTVALTATIRDPAIVPTDRLSVPWWAQRHQAILDSLPSHADTELLLIGDSITNNYDKALPPNEDFQPIWQQYYAPRKALNLGFSGDTTANVLWRLDHGEVDGLHPKAAIVLIGTNNTGFFHETAEETETGIDAVVKDIEHHLPETKILLLGILPTRLPSKDLNFDVNSYLGSHYAGGEDPHVTYMDISVIFYQGGSLNDSIFYDPYLNPPRASLHPNTLGQRMMASAIESTVARLVGDTPIKPLPVSLPASPQP
;
A
#
# COMPACT_ATOMS: atom_id res chain seq x y z
N MET A 1 -64.30 5.24 -2.60
CA MET A 1 -65.26 5.80 -1.61
C MET A 1 -64.50 6.26 -0.38
N ARG A 2 -64.73 7.49 0.03
CA ARG A 2 -64.26 8.24 1.22
C ARG A 2 -62.86 8.81 1.09
N THR A 3 -62.66 10.04 0.65
CA THR A 3 -63.01 11.42 1.15
C THR A 3 -61.93 11.94 2.13
N LEU A 4 -61.19 12.94 1.63
CA LEU A 4 -60.41 13.92 2.39
C LEU A 4 -61.26 14.77 3.32
N PRO A 5 -60.67 15.47 4.28
CA PRO A 5 -61.03 16.88 4.38
C PRO A 5 -59.85 17.85 4.39
N GLN A 6 -60.15 18.99 3.79
CA GLN A 6 -59.43 20.25 3.86
C GLN A 6 -59.70 20.96 5.20
N SER A 7 -58.78 21.80 5.65
CA SER A 7 -59.04 23.00 6.46
C SER A 7 -57.82 23.93 6.38
N LEU A 8 -57.97 25.01 5.77
CA LEU A 8 -58.39 26.35 6.16
C LEU A 8 -57.25 27.24 6.63
N CYS A 9 -57.03 28.25 5.78
CA CYS A 9 -56.24 29.48 6.00
C CYS A 9 -56.79 30.27 7.20
N SER A 10 -55.87 30.97 7.90
CA SER A 10 -56.22 32.18 8.66
C SER A 10 -55.06 33.20 8.49
N SER A 11 -55.43 34.27 7.80
CA SER A 11 -54.60 35.48 7.64
C SER A 11 -54.79 36.35 8.91
N ALA A 12 -53.69 36.77 9.51
CA ALA A 12 -53.68 37.82 10.53
C ALA A 12 -52.98 39.05 9.99
N VAL A 13 -53.73 40.09 9.82
CA VAL A 13 -53.27 41.47 9.50
C VAL A 13 -52.78 42.08 10.81
N VAL A 14 -51.57 42.57 10.87
CA VAL A 14 -51.05 43.43 11.97
C VAL A 14 -50.74 44.80 11.42
N ALA A 15 -51.42 45.77 11.97
CA ALA A 15 -51.33 47.20 11.64
C ALA A 15 -50.00 47.79 12.13
N ALA A 16 -49.35 48.59 11.25
CA ALA A 16 -48.19 49.36 11.58
C ALA A 16 -48.57 50.65 12.29
N MET A 17 -48.04 50.87 13.47
CA MET A 17 -48.16 52.14 14.22
C MET A 17 -46.78 52.88 14.07
N LEU A 18 -46.82 54.03 13.34
CA LEU A 18 -45.66 54.89 13.22
C LEU A 18 -45.50 55.72 14.51
N CYS A 19 -44.41 55.51 15.25
CA CYS A 19 -43.93 56.44 16.25
C CYS A 19 -42.79 57.27 15.68
N VAL A 20 -43.01 58.57 15.55
CA VAL A 20 -42.00 59.58 15.18
C VAL A 20 -41.25 59.97 16.47
N LEU A 21 -39.97 59.70 16.55
CA LEU A 21 -39.07 60.21 17.59
C LEU A 21 -38.10 61.25 16.98
N PRO A 22 -37.73 62.30 17.73
CA PRO A 22 -36.90 63.39 17.20
C PRO A 22 -35.41 62.98 17.06
N LEU A 23 -34.81 63.40 15.96
CA LEU A 23 -33.37 63.22 15.72
C LEU A 23 -32.58 64.15 16.67
N THR A 24 -31.83 63.58 17.60
CA THR A 24 -30.72 64.26 18.28
C THR A 24 -29.44 63.99 17.51
N LEU A 25 -28.83 65.04 17.01
CA LEU A 25 -27.54 64.99 16.31
C LEU A 25 -26.45 64.82 17.37
N GLN A 26 -25.89 63.60 17.49
CA GLN A 26 -24.67 63.37 18.29
C GLN A 26 -23.44 63.46 17.39
N ALA A 27 -22.50 64.33 17.78
CA ALA A 27 -21.21 64.42 17.13
C ALA A 27 -20.44 63.11 17.24
N GLN A 28 -20.08 62.55 16.11
CA GLN A 28 -19.24 61.38 16.02
C GLN A 28 -17.78 61.79 16.33
N GLY A 29 -17.24 61.23 17.40
CA GLY A 29 -15.80 61.27 17.67
C GLY A 29 -15.01 60.41 16.65
N PRO A 30 -13.69 60.58 16.50
CA PRO A 30 -12.91 59.86 15.51
C PRO A 30 -12.97 58.36 15.78
N ALA A 31 -13.21 57.57 14.73
CA ALA A 31 -13.25 56.12 14.78
C ALA A 31 -11.91 55.53 15.30
N PRO A 32 -11.94 54.50 16.13
CA PRO A 32 -10.71 53.83 16.55
C PRO A 32 -10.03 53.19 15.34
N THR A 33 -8.77 53.51 15.14
CA THR A 33 -7.90 52.86 14.13
C THR A 33 -7.78 51.39 14.46
N GLN A 34 -8.42 50.54 13.68
CA GLN A 34 -8.26 49.09 13.80
C GLN A 34 -6.87 48.74 13.30
N THR A 35 -6.01 48.30 14.22
CA THR A 35 -4.77 47.62 13.91
C THR A 35 -5.11 46.35 13.12
N PRO A 36 -4.52 46.10 11.95
CA PRO A 36 -4.79 44.86 11.24
C PRO A 36 -4.34 43.68 12.11
N THR A 37 -5.28 42.92 12.63
CA THR A 37 -5.01 41.60 13.23
C THR A 37 -4.46 40.72 12.11
N GLN A 38 -3.15 40.53 12.10
CA GLN A 38 -2.54 39.51 11.28
C GLN A 38 -3.14 38.16 11.71
N THR A 39 -4.06 37.66 10.91
CA THR A 39 -4.47 36.26 10.97
C THR A 39 -3.28 35.48 10.49
N VAL A 40 -2.47 34.99 11.42
CA VAL A 40 -1.50 33.95 11.15
C VAL A 40 -2.35 32.73 10.80
N ALA A 41 -2.53 32.49 9.51
CA ALA A 41 -3.04 31.22 9.05
C ALA A 41 -2.03 30.18 9.51
N LEU A 42 -2.36 29.40 10.55
CA LEU A 42 -1.72 28.13 10.80
C LEU A 42 -2.03 27.28 9.56
N THR A 43 -1.13 27.28 8.60
CA THR A 43 -1.05 26.19 7.63
C THR A 43 -0.64 24.99 8.46
N ALA A 44 -1.63 24.22 8.92
CA ALA A 44 -1.39 22.85 9.34
C ALA A 44 -0.70 22.20 8.14
N THR A 45 0.58 21.88 8.27
CA THR A 45 1.27 21.07 7.29
C THR A 45 0.51 19.75 7.31
N ILE A 46 -0.31 19.49 6.29
CA ILE A 46 -0.95 18.20 6.10
C ILE A 46 0.22 17.26 5.93
N ARG A 47 0.50 16.46 6.95
CA ARG A 47 1.51 15.40 6.85
C ARG A 47 0.96 14.37 5.88
N ASP A 48 1.75 14.05 4.88
CA ASP A 48 1.49 12.95 3.97
C ASP A 48 1.29 11.66 4.80
N PRO A 49 0.11 11.02 4.75
CA PRO A 49 -0.19 9.84 5.55
C PRO A 49 0.75 8.67 5.22
N ALA A 50 1.26 8.59 4.00
CA ALA A 50 2.12 7.51 3.53
C ALA A 50 3.48 7.45 4.24
N ILE A 51 3.96 8.58 4.79
CA ILE A 51 5.25 8.68 5.48
C ILE A 51 5.14 8.83 7.01
N VAL A 52 3.94 8.78 7.57
CA VAL A 52 3.75 8.83 9.02
C VAL A 52 3.70 7.42 9.59
N PRO A 53 4.78 6.92 10.25
CA PRO A 53 4.79 5.57 10.79
C PRO A 53 3.55 5.31 11.65
N THR A 54 2.80 4.28 11.32
CA THR A 54 1.50 3.99 11.94
C THR A 54 1.37 2.51 12.23
N ASP A 55 1.09 2.15 13.48
CA ASP A 55 0.83 0.77 13.88
C ASP A 55 -0.58 0.31 13.55
N ARG A 56 -0.77 -1.01 13.66
CA ARG A 56 -2.08 -1.67 13.64
C ARG A 56 -2.22 -2.62 14.83
N LEU A 57 -1.62 -2.28 15.97
CA LEU A 57 -1.62 -3.11 17.19
C LEU A 57 -3.02 -3.37 17.74
N SER A 58 -4.00 -2.52 17.42
CA SER A 58 -5.41 -2.75 17.73
C SER A 58 -6.03 -3.91 16.94
N VAL A 59 -5.37 -4.40 15.88
CA VAL A 59 -5.78 -5.55 15.08
C VAL A 59 -5.08 -6.81 15.62
N PRO A 60 -5.78 -7.75 16.28
CA PRO A 60 -5.15 -8.83 17.03
C PRO A 60 -4.18 -9.70 16.22
N TRP A 61 -4.55 -10.12 15.01
CA TRP A 61 -3.67 -10.96 14.18
C TRP A 61 -2.39 -10.22 13.76
N TRP A 62 -2.49 -8.91 13.53
CA TRP A 62 -1.36 -8.08 13.14
C TRP A 62 -0.37 -7.92 14.30
N ALA A 63 -0.88 -7.62 15.50
CA ALA A 63 -0.07 -7.53 16.72
C ALA A 63 0.59 -8.88 17.04
N GLN A 64 -0.14 -10.00 16.90
CA GLN A 64 0.42 -11.35 17.11
C GLN A 64 1.51 -11.66 16.10
N ARG A 65 1.31 -11.32 14.81
CA ARG A 65 2.32 -11.55 13.78
C ARG A 65 3.57 -10.73 14.03
N HIS A 66 3.43 -9.43 14.35
CA HIS A 66 4.54 -8.56 14.71
C HIS A 66 5.34 -9.17 15.87
N GLN A 67 4.67 -9.52 16.98
CA GLN A 67 5.33 -10.13 18.13
C GLN A 67 6.01 -11.46 17.76
N ALA A 68 5.37 -12.31 16.97
CA ALA A 68 5.95 -13.58 16.54
C ALA A 68 7.22 -13.39 15.70
N ILE A 69 7.28 -12.35 14.86
CA ILE A 69 8.49 -11.99 14.13
C ILE A 69 9.59 -11.58 15.10
N LEU A 70 9.31 -10.65 16.04
CA LEU A 70 10.29 -10.22 17.04
C LEU A 70 10.84 -11.41 17.84
N ASP A 71 9.97 -12.30 18.30
CA ASP A 71 10.35 -13.50 19.06
C ASP A 71 11.22 -14.46 18.24
N SER A 72 11.06 -14.46 16.91
CA SER A 72 11.77 -15.33 15.98
C SER A 72 13.16 -14.84 15.56
N LEU A 73 13.45 -13.54 15.68
CA LEU A 73 14.69 -12.92 15.19
C LEU A 73 15.97 -13.62 15.67
N PRO A 74 16.09 -14.07 16.93
CA PRO A 74 17.30 -14.78 17.35
C PRO A 74 17.57 -16.07 16.54
N SER A 75 16.52 -16.72 16.02
CA SER A 75 16.65 -17.90 15.16
C SER A 75 16.86 -17.56 13.67
N HIS A 76 16.75 -16.29 13.31
CA HIS A 76 16.90 -15.76 11.94
C HIS A 76 18.16 -14.90 11.78
N ALA A 77 19.12 -14.97 12.68
CA ALA A 77 20.36 -14.20 12.63
C ALA A 77 21.19 -14.47 11.36
N ASP A 78 20.98 -15.59 10.70
CA ASP A 78 21.64 -15.98 9.46
C ASP A 78 20.75 -15.80 8.20
N THR A 79 19.69 -14.98 8.30
CA THR A 79 18.82 -14.62 7.17
C THR A 79 19.62 -13.92 6.08
N GLU A 80 19.50 -14.42 4.85
CA GLU A 80 20.18 -13.86 3.67
C GLU A 80 19.25 -13.02 2.78
N LEU A 81 17.93 -13.21 2.91
CA LEU A 81 16.92 -12.55 2.08
C LEU A 81 15.72 -12.12 2.93
N LEU A 82 15.30 -10.87 2.78
CA LEU A 82 14.02 -10.40 3.34
C LEU A 82 12.97 -10.26 2.24
N LEU A 83 11.72 -10.53 2.57
CA LEU A 83 10.57 -10.15 1.75
C LEU A 83 9.72 -9.18 2.58
N ILE A 84 9.66 -7.92 2.16
CA ILE A 84 8.97 -6.82 2.85
C ILE A 84 7.77 -6.39 2.00
N GLY A 85 6.58 -6.32 2.59
CA GLY A 85 5.40 -5.91 1.83
C GLY A 85 4.07 -6.12 2.56
N ASP A 86 3.02 -6.22 1.75
CA ASP A 86 1.63 -6.34 2.18
C ASP A 86 1.10 -7.80 2.12
N SER A 87 -0.20 -7.94 1.77
CA SER A 87 -0.87 -9.24 1.64
C SER A 87 -0.26 -10.13 0.56
N ILE A 88 0.26 -9.55 -0.52
CA ILE A 88 0.85 -10.31 -1.63
C ILE A 88 2.10 -11.04 -1.14
N THR A 89 2.90 -10.38 -0.34
CA THR A 89 4.08 -10.94 0.33
C THR A 89 3.69 -11.89 1.47
N ASN A 90 2.73 -11.48 2.33
CA ASN A 90 2.25 -12.32 3.44
C ASN A 90 1.70 -13.67 2.97
N ASN A 91 1.12 -13.71 1.76
CA ASN A 91 0.54 -14.92 1.20
C ASN A 91 1.51 -16.11 1.12
N TYR A 92 2.82 -15.90 1.06
CA TYR A 92 3.79 -16.99 1.06
C TYR A 92 3.71 -17.90 2.31
N ASP A 93 3.06 -17.46 3.39
CA ASP A 93 2.81 -18.29 4.58
C ASP A 93 1.64 -19.26 4.41
N LYS A 94 0.80 -19.10 3.38
CA LYS A 94 -0.39 -19.91 3.18
C LYS A 94 -0.09 -21.23 2.49
N ALA A 95 -0.80 -22.29 2.92
CA ALA A 95 -0.83 -23.61 2.32
C ALA A 95 -2.27 -24.06 2.12
N LEU A 96 -3.04 -23.33 1.27
CA LEU A 96 -4.47 -23.51 1.05
C LEU A 96 -4.74 -23.85 -0.44
N PRO A 97 -4.59 -25.11 -0.87
CA PRO A 97 -4.85 -25.50 -2.24
C PRO A 97 -6.35 -25.33 -2.62
N PRO A 98 -6.69 -25.14 -3.88
CA PRO A 98 -5.78 -25.18 -5.03
C PRO A 98 -5.16 -23.81 -5.38
N ASN A 99 -5.72 -22.69 -4.92
CA ASN A 99 -5.39 -21.36 -5.43
C ASN A 99 -4.46 -20.56 -4.52
N GLU A 100 -4.36 -20.92 -3.24
CA GLU A 100 -3.59 -20.22 -2.22
C GLU A 100 -2.58 -21.14 -1.54
N ASP A 101 -1.98 -22.08 -2.30
CA ASP A 101 -0.88 -22.94 -1.84
C ASP A 101 0.46 -22.36 -2.31
N PHE A 102 1.07 -21.51 -1.50
CA PHE A 102 2.30 -20.80 -1.84
C PHE A 102 3.56 -21.44 -1.22
N GLN A 103 3.41 -22.37 -0.30
CA GLN A 103 4.52 -23.05 0.36
C GLN A 103 5.50 -23.76 -0.61
N PRO A 104 5.05 -24.44 -1.69
CA PRO A 104 5.98 -25.01 -2.67
C PRO A 104 6.86 -23.95 -3.35
N ILE A 105 6.34 -22.72 -3.55
CA ILE A 105 7.10 -21.62 -4.13
C ILE A 105 8.12 -21.10 -3.13
N TRP A 106 7.69 -20.91 -1.87
CA TRP A 106 8.57 -20.52 -0.78
C TRP A 106 9.75 -21.49 -0.62
N GLN A 107 9.45 -22.78 -0.55
CA GLN A 107 10.46 -23.83 -0.41
C GLN A 107 11.43 -23.91 -1.60
N GLN A 108 10.96 -23.57 -2.80
CA GLN A 108 11.81 -23.58 -3.99
C GLN A 108 12.72 -22.36 -4.08
N TYR A 109 12.19 -21.14 -3.89
CA TYR A 109 12.90 -19.91 -4.25
C TYR A 109 13.48 -19.14 -3.06
N TYR A 110 12.87 -19.24 -1.90
CA TYR A 110 13.16 -18.37 -0.76
C TYR A 110 13.79 -19.11 0.43
N ALA A 111 13.27 -20.26 0.78
CA ALA A 111 13.81 -21.05 1.90
C ALA A 111 15.29 -21.42 1.75
N PRO A 112 15.82 -21.77 0.55
CA PRO A 112 17.26 -22.03 0.39
C PRO A 112 18.16 -20.83 0.71
N ARG A 113 17.59 -19.60 0.67
CA ARG A 113 18.25 -18.32 1.01
C ARG A 113 17.95 -17.90 2.45
N LYS A 114 17.46 -18.81 3.27
CA LYS A 114 17.07 -18.51 4.67
C LYS A 114 16.21 -17.26 4.77
N ALA A 115 15.26 -17.14 3.84
CA ALA A 115 14.44 -15.94 3.73
C ALA A 115 13.51 -15.78 4.93
N LEU A 116 13.27 -14.52 5.33
CA LEU A 116 12.27 -14.14 6.33
C LEU A 116 11.14 -13.36 5.65
N ASN A 117 9.89 -13.80 5.90
CA ASN A 117 8.70 -13.14 5.36
C ASN A 117 8.19 -12.04 6.30
N LEU A 118 8.44 -10.79 5.94
CA LEU A 118 7.96 -9.58 6.60
C LEU A 118 6.76 -8.95 5.86
N GLY A 119 5.94 -9.77 5.20
CA GLY A 119 4.68 -9.32 4.60
C GLY A 119 3.55 -9.29 5.63
N PHE A 120 2.71 -8.24 5.59
CA PHE A 120 1.53 -8.10 6.45
C PHE A 120 0.30 -7.69 5.63
N SER A 121 -0.73 -8.50 5.65
CA SER A 121 -1.95 -8.24 4.89
C SER A 121 -2.59 -6.89 5.25
N GLY A 122 -2.84 -6.07 4.23
CA GLY A 122 -3.47 -4.76 4.38
C GLY A 122 -2.52 -3.63 4.80
N ASP A 123 -1.21 -3.87 4.88
CA ASP A 123 -0.26 -2.82 5.21
C ASP A 123 -0.10 -1.81 4.07
N THR A 124 0.06 -0.56 4.47
CA THR A 124 0.53 0.57 3.66
C THR A 124 2.02 0.81 3.93
N THR A 125 2.60 1.75 3.20
CA THR A 125 3.97 2.23 3.43
C THR A 125 4.16 2.72 4.88
N ALA A 126 3.19 3.44 5.44
CA ALA A 126 3.20 3.90 6.84
C ALA A 126 3.30 2.75 7.85
N ASN A 127 2.66 1.62 7.58
CA ASN A 127 2.74 0.46 8.46
C ASN A 127 4.10 -0.24 8.34
N VAL A 128 4.66 -0.33 7.13
CA VAL A 128 6.01 -0.87 6.93
C VAL A 128 7.05 -0.03 7.68
N LEU A 129 7.01 1.31 7.55
CA LEU A 129 7.89 2.23 8.28
C LEU A 129 7.80 1.98 9.79
N TRP A 130 6.57 1.89 10.32
CA TRP A 130 6.40 1.63 11.75
C TRP A 130 7.05 0.31 12.19
N ARG A 131 6.91 -0.77 11.40
CA ARG A 131 7.45 -2.10 11.75
C ARG A 131 8.97 -2.13 11.70
N LEU A 132 9.58 -1.46 10.73
CA LEU A 132 11.04 -1.32 10.63
C LEU A 132 11.59 -0.58 11.85
N ASP A 133 10.97 0.54 12.25
CA ASP A 133 11.33 1.32 13.43
C ASP A 133 11.08 0.58 14.77
N HIS A 134 10.28 -0.51 14.73
CA HIS A 134 9.91 -1.27 15.93
C HIS A 134 10.50 -2.69 15.95
N GLY A 135 11.68 -2.84 15.38
CA GLY A 135 12.59 -3.94 15.63
C GLY A 135 12.47 -5.15 14.72
N GLU A 136 11.60 -5.16 13.69
CA GLU A 136 11.44 -6.36 12.82
C GLU A 136 12.71 -6.73 12.03
N VAL A 137 13.68 -5.85 11.98
CA VAL A 137 14.96 -6.10 11.29
C VAL A 137 16.18 -6.02 12.22
N ASP A 138 15.96 -5.88 13.52
CA ASP A 138 17.03 -5.71 14.49
C ASP A 138 17.96 -6.94 14.53
N GLY A 139 19.27 -6.67 14.41
CA GLY A 139 20.29 -7.72 14.45
C GLY A 139 20.37 -8.60 13.23
N LEU A 140 19.60 -8.32 12.17
CA LEU A 140 19.68 -9.00 10.88
C LEU A 140 20.73 -8.33 9.97
N HIS A 141 21.37 -9.15 9.12
CA HIS A 141 22.34 -8.69 8.12
C HIS A 141 22.10 -9.39 6.78
N PRO A 142 20.90 -9.20 6.17
CA PRO A 142 20.57 -9.87 4.92
C PRO A 142 21.38 -9.29 3.76
N LYS A 143 21.65 -10.11 2.76
CA LYS A 143 22.33 -9.69 1.53
C LYS A 143 21.40 -8.87 0.62
N ALA A 144 20.08 -9.22 0.66
CA ALA A 144 19.08 -8.54 -0.15
C ALA A 144 17.71 -8.48 0.55
N ALA A 145 16.91 -7.47 0.15
CA ALA A 145 15.49 -7.35 0.49
C ALA A 145 14.67 -7.19 -0.78
N ILE A 146 13.59 -7.97 -0.93
CA ILE A 146 12.57 -7.77 -1.96
C ILE A 146 11.49 -6.90 -1.33
N VAL A 147 11.16 -5.78 -1.96
CA VAL A 147 10.14 -4.83 -1.48
C VAL A 147 9.01 -4.76 -2.49
N LEU A 148 7.78 -5.04 -2.04
CA LEU A 148 6.55 -4.90 -2.82
C LEU A 148 5.46 -4.31 -1.92
N ILE A 149 5.21 -3.01 -2.06
CA ILE A 149 4.30 -2.24 -1.22
C ILE A 149 3.65 -1.10 -2.04
N GLY A 150 2.52 -0.57 -1.59
CA GLY A 150 1.82 0.56 -2.19
C GLY A 150 0.42 0.22 -2.70
N THR A 151 0.11 -1.05 -2.90
CA THR A 151 -1.22 -1.49 -3.38
C THR A 151 -2.36 -1.04 -2.46
N ASN A 152 -2.15 -1.05 -1.15
CA ASN A 152 -3.17 -0.62 -0.19
C ASN A 152 -3.27 0.90 -0.09
N ASN A 153 -2.16 1.62 -0.24
CA ASN A 153 -2.14 3.07 -0.27
C ASN A 153 -3.13 3.59 -1.33
N THR A 154 -2.94 3.21 -2.59
CA THR A 154 -3.80 3.63 -3.70
C THR A 154 -5.19 2.98 -3.66
N GLY A 155 -5.26 1.67 -3.34
CA GLY A 155 -6.47 0.85 -3.53
C GLY A 155 -7.51 0.97 -2.43
N PHE A 156 -7.08 1.10 -1.18
CA PHE A 156 -7.98 1.05 -0.01
C PHE A 156 -7.91 2.29 0.86
N PHE A 157 -6.78 2.96 0.90
CA PHE A 157 -6.62 4.22 1.64
C PHE A 157 -6.79 5.44 0.76
N HIS A 158 -6.92 5.26 -0.57
CA HIS A 158 -7.19 6.30 -1.55
C HIS A 158 -6.14 7.42 -1.55
N GLU A 159 -4.91 7.07 -1.21
CA GLU A 159 -3.78 7.97 -1.34
C GLU A 159 -3.51 8.25 -2.82
N THR A 160 -3.03 9.44 -3.11
CA THR A 160 -2.63 9.84 -4.46
C THR A 160 -1.39 9.05 -4.92
N ALA A 161 -1.08 9.12 -6.22
CA ALA A 161 0.17 8.55 -6.72
C ALA A 161 1.38 9.19 -6.02
N GLU A 162 1.43 10.53 -5.92
CA GLU A 162 2.52 11.28 -5.30
C GLU A 162 2.72 10.92 -3.81
N GLU A 163 1.64 10.78 -3.02
CA GLU A 163 1.72 10.31 -1.63
C GLU A 163 2.28 8.90 -1.57
N THR A 164 1.80 7.99 -2.42
CA THR A 164 2.28 6.60 -2.46
C THR A 164 3.75 6.51 -2.88
N GLU A 165 4.18 7.29 -3.87
CA GLU A 165 5.58 7.44 -4.31
C GLU A 165 6.47 7.86 -3.16
N THR A 166 6.08 8.95 -2.48
CA THR A 166 6.79 9.47 -1.30
C THR A 166 6.88 8.42 -0.19
N GLY A 167 5.81 7.66 0.02
CA GLY A 167 5.78 6.56 0.99
C GLY A 167 6.73 5.41 0.64
N ILE A 168 6.79 5.02 -0.63
CA ILE A 168 7.70 3.97 -1.09
C ILE A 168 9.17 4.42 -0.97
N ASP A 169 9.46 5.67 -1.36
CA ASP A 169 10.81 6.25 -1.20
C ASP A 169 11.23 6.30 0.27
N ALA A 170 10.30 6.62 1.17
CA ALA A 170 10.56 6.60 2.61
C ALA A 170 10.88 5.19 3.10
N VAL A 171 10.14 4.16 2.66
CA VAL A 171 10.42 2.76 3.00
C VAL A 171 11.79 2.33 2.49
N VAL A 172 12.17 2.68 1.27
CA VAL A 172 13.51 2.37 0.73
C VAL A 172 14.60 2.99 1.60
N LYS A 173 14.49 4.28 1.92
CA LYS A 173 15.45 5.00 2.77
C LYS A 173 15.53 4.43 4.18
N ASP A 174 14.41 3.99 4.72
CA ASP A 174 14.35 3.41 6.06
C ASP A 174 15.02 2.02 6.11
N ILE A 175 14.83 1.22 5.05
CA ILE A 175 15.58 -0.04 4.89
C ILE A 175 17.08 0.23 4.81
N GLU A 176 17.53 1.21 4.03
CA GLU A 176 18.94 1.59 3.93
C GLU A 176 19.51 2.09 5.26
N HIS A 177 18.70 2.78 6.06
CA HIS A 177 19.08 3.23 7.39
C HIS A 177 19.31 2.07 8.36
N HIS A 178 18.38 1.13 8.42
CA HIS A 178 18.45 -0.02 9.34
C HIS A 178 19.40 -1.12 8.85
N LEU A 179 19.53 -1.28 7.53
CA LEU A 179 20.26 -2.37 6.86
C LEU A 179 21.19 -1.83 5.75
N PRO A 180 22.23 -1.03 6.10
CA PRO A 180 23.01 -0.27 5.12
C PRO A 180 23.80 -1.12 4.10
N GLU A 181 24.03 -2.39 4.38
CA GLU A 181 24.74 -3.30 3.47
C GLU A 181 23.78 -4.12 2.57
N THR A 182 22.46 -4.00 2.81
CA THR A 182 21.44 -4.78 2.12
C THR A 182 21.09 -4.18 0.77
N LYS A 183 21.13 -5.00 -0.28
CA LYS A 183 20.68 -4.58 -1.62
C LYS A 183 19.17 -4.72 -1.72
N ILE A 184 18.50 -3.74 -2.29
CA ILE A 184 17.04 -3.70 -2.40
C ILE A 184 16.62 -4.07 -3.82
N LEU A 185 15.74 -5.07 -3.96
CA LEU A 185 14.95 -5.30 -5.15
C LEU A 185 13.57 -4.67 -4.95
N LEU A 186 13.38 -3.47 -5.47
CA LEU A 186 12.11 -2.77 -5.44
C LEU A 186 11.26 -3.22 -6.64
N LEU A 187 10.09 -3.80 -6.36
CA LEU A 187 9.14 -4.21 -7.39
C LEU A 187 8.07 -3.13 -7.58
N GLY A 188 7.70 -2.88 -8.83
CA GLY A 188 6.54 -2.07 -9.16
C GLY A 188 5.26 -2.66 -8.58
N ILE A 189 4.28 -1.81 -8.23
CA ILE A 189 2.96 -2.23 -7.77
C ILE A 189 2.31 -3.09 -8.85
N LEU A 190 1.75 -4.24 -8.46
CA LEU A 190 1.17 -5.17 -9.42
C LEU A 190 -0.10 -4.61 -10.06
N PRO A 191 -0.40 -4.99 -11.31
CA PRO A 191 -1.64 -4.60 -11.95
C PRO A 191 -2.84 -5.25 -11.25
N THR A 192 -3.96 -4.54 -11.24
CA THR A 192 -5.20 -4.93 -10.55
C THR A 192 -6.44 -4.58 -11.37
N ARG A 193 -7.60 -5.15 -10.99
CA ARG A 193 -8.93 -4.69 -11.43
C ARG A 193 -9.57 -3.67 -10.46
N LEU A 194 -8.86 -3.24 -9.44
CA LEU A 194 -9.33 -2.16 -8.57
C LEU A 194 -9.42 -0.83 -9.34
N PRO A 195 -10.23 0.13 -8.87
CA PRO A 195 -10.31 1.47 -9.46
C PRO A 195 -8.96 2.22 -9.46
N SER A 196 -8.06 1.87 -8.55
CA SER A 196 -6.71 2.46 -8.42
C SER A 196 -5.70 2.02 -9.49
N LYS A 197 -6.09 1.19 -10.48
CA LYS A 197 -5.16 0.66 -11.50
C LYS A 197 -4.36 1.73 -12.24
N ASP A 198 -4.94 2.90 -12.49
CA ASP A 198 -4.29 4.01 -13.18
C ASP A 198 -3.28 4.71 -12.27
N LEU A 199 -3.59 4.87 -10.96
CA LEU A 199 -2.64 5.37 -9.96
C LEU A 199 -1.43 4.44 -9.82
N ASN A 200 -1.63 3.12 -9.83
CA ASN A 200 -0.52 2.15 -9.79
C ASN A 200 0.41 2.30 -10.99
N PHE A 201 -0.14 2.61 -12.16
CA PHE A 201 0.66 2.88 -13.36
C PHE A 201 1.50 4.17 -13.20
N ASP A 202 0.90 5.23 -12.66
CA ASP A 202 1.60 6.50 -12.42
C ASP A 202 2.75 6.30 -11.41
N VAL A 203 2.49 5.62 -10.28
CA VAL A 203 3.52 5.27 -9.29
C VAL A 203 4.65 4.46 -9.95
N ASN A 204 4.33 3.42 -10.72
CA ASN A 204 5.36 2.60 -11.38
C ASN A 204 6.17 3.39 -12.40
N SER A 205 5.56 4.37 -13.07
CA SER A 205 6.24 5.28 -13.99
C SER A 205 7.25 6.16 -13.27
N TYR A 206 6.87 6.69 -12.11
CA TYR A 206 7.78 7.43 -11.24
C TYR A 206 8.94 6.53 -10.78
N LEU A 207 8.65 5.37 -10.17
CA LEU A 207 9.66 4.44 -9.66
C LEU A 207 10.64 4.02 -10.76
N GLY A 208 10.13 3.75 -11.97
CA GLY A 208 10.95 3.44 -13.14
C GLY A 208 11.88 4.58 -13.52
N SER A 209 11.40 5.83 -13.51
CA SER A 209 12.24 6.98 -13.83
C SER A 209 13.26 7.30 -12.75
N HIS A 210 12.91 7.07 -11.48
CA HIS A 210 13.74 7.41 -10.32
C HIS A 210 14.83 6.36 -10.05
N TYR A 211 14.48 5.07 -10.11
CA TYR A 211 15.40 4.00 -9.72
C TYR A 211 16.05 3.24 -10.88
N ALA A 212 15.50 3.26 -12.11
CA ALA A 212 16.07 2.49 -13.22
C ALA A 212 17.40 3.07 -13.76
N GLY A 213 17.70 4.32 -13.44
CA GLY A 213 18.95 5.00 -13.84
C GLY A 213 20.20 4.52 -13.10
N GLY A 214 20.05 3.75 -12.03
CA GLY A 214 21.17 3.27 -11.20
C GLY A 214 21.84 4.38 -10.39
N GLU A 215 21.14 5.47 -10.12
CA GLU A 215 21.63 6.56 -9.27
C GLU A 215 21.88 6.08 -7.84
N ASP A 216 21.03 5.17 -7.37
CA ASP A 216 21.22 4.47 -6.11
C ASP A 216 21.78 3.06 -6.36
N PRO A 217 23.05 2.80 -5.97
CA PRO A 217 23.69 1.51 -6.20
C PRO A 217 23.12 0.38 -5.34
N HIS A 218 22.37 0.70 -4.29
CA HIS A 218 21.72 -0.28 -3.41
C HIS A 218 20.36 -0.73 -3.94
N VAL A 219 19.71 0.06 -4.80
CA VAL A 219 18.37 -0.24 -5.32
C VAL A 219 18.39 -0.75 -6.75
N THR A 220 17.73 -1.86 -6.98
CA THR A 220 17.39 -2.38 -8.31
C THR A 220 15.87 -2.36 -8.45
N TYR A 221 15.35 -1.55 -9.39
CA TYR A 221 13.92 -1.52 -9.68
C TYR A 221 13.55 -2.54 -10.76
N MET A 222 12.42 -3.22 -10.58
CA MET A 222 11.83 -4.09 -11.61
C MET A 222 10.31 -3.92 -11.65
N ASP A 223 9.79 -3.53 -12.81
CA ASP A 223 8.36 -3.67 -13.11
C ASP A 223 8.12 -5.03 -13.79
N ILE A 224 7.46 -5.91 -13.08
CA ILE A 224 7.09 -7.25 -13.57
C ILE A 224 5.64 -7.33 -14.06
N SER A 225 4.96 -6.20 -14.19
CA SER A 225 3.53 -6.12 -14.56
C SER A 225 3.22 -6.90 -15.84
N VAL A 226 4.14 -6.92 -16.79
CA VAL A 226 3.95 -7.58 -18.10
C VAL A 226 3.57 -9.05 -17.99
N ILE A 227 4.04 -9.76 -16.94
CA ILE A 227 3.72 -11.19 -16.78
C ILE A 227 2.25 -11.46 -16.46
N PHE A 228 1.51 -10.43 -16.04
CA PHE A 228 0.10 -10.52 -15.68
C PHE A 228 -0.85 -10.25 -16.84
N TYR A 229 -0.33 -9.90 -18.02
CA TYR A 229 -1.15 -9.61 -19.19
C TYR A 229 -1.10 -10.74 -20.21
N GLN A 230 -2.26 -11.01 -20.84
CA GLN A 230 -2.41 -11.94 -21.94
C GLN A 230 -3.29 -11.32 -23.02
N GLY A 231 -2.82 -11.26 -24.26
CA GLY A 231 -3.57 -10.65 -25.36
C GLY A 231 -3.91 -9.17 -25.13
N GLY A 232 -3.07 -8.43 -24.39
CA GLY A 232 -3.27 -7.02 -24.07
C GLY A 232 -4.25 -6.74 -22.91
N SER A 233 -4.79 -7.78 -22.27
CA SER A 233 -5.68 -7.66 -21.11
C SER A 233 -5.11 -8.32 -19.88
N LEU A 234 -5.48 -7.83 -18.70
CA LEU A 234 -5.12 -8.48 -17.44
C LEU A 234 -5.68 -9.90 -17.42
N ASN A 235 -4.83 -10.87 -17.12
CA ASN A 235 -5.20 -12.29 -17.07
C ASN A 235 -5.77 -12.63 -15.68
N ASP A 236 -7.08 -12.56 -15.53
CA ASP A 236 -7.75 -12.83 -14.25
C ASP A 236 -7.54 -14.27 -13.75
N SER A 237 -7.17 -15.22 -14.63
CA SER A 237 -6.98 -16.63 -14.24
C SER A 237 -5.77 -16.89 -13.33
N ILE A 238 -4.85 -15.92 -13.23
CA ILE A 238 -3.67 -16.02 -12.37
C ILE A 238 -3.82 -15.25 -11.06
N PHE A 239 -5.05 -14.84 -10.73
CA PHE A 239 -5.43 -14.26 -9.44
C PHE A 239 -6.43 -15.17 -8.74
N TYR A 240 -6.48 -15.17 -7.41
CA TYR A 240 -7.47 -15.99 -6.69
C TYR A 240 -8.75 -15.23 -6.33
N ASP A 241 -8.73 -13.89 -6.30
CA ASP A 241 -9.89 -13.08 -5.91
C ASP A 241 -11.15 -13.35 -6.74
N PRO A 242 -11.07 -13.54 -8.07
CA PRO A 242 -12.25 -13.88 -8.88
C PRO A 242 -12.91 -15.20 -8.51
N TYR A 243 -12.17 -16.11 -7.85
CA TYR A 243 -12.64 -17.44 -7.46
C TYR A 243 -13.13 -17.50 -5.99
N LEU A 244 -13.09 -16.38 -5.27
CA LEU A 244 -13.66 -16.29 -3.92
C LEU A 244 -15.19 -16.30 -3.98
N ASN A 245 -15.82 -16.57 -2.85
CA ASN A 245 -17.28 -16.50 -2.73
C ASN A 245 -17.66 -15.48 -1.63
N PRO A 246 -18.20 -14.30 -1.98
CA PRO A 246 -18.45 -13.80 -3.35
C PRO A 246 -17.15 -13.46 -4.10
N PRO A 247 -17.18 -13.47 -5.46
CA PRO A 247 -16.04 -13.06 -6.28
C PRO A 247 -15.63 -11.60 -6.03
N ARG A 248 -14.32 -11.32 -6.16
CA ARG A 248 -13.74 -9.98 -6.02
C ARG A 248 -12.91 -9.61 -7.25
N ALA A 249 -12.60 -8.32 -7.37
CA ALA A 249 -11.69 -7.83 -8.40
C ALA A 249 -10.29 -8.44 -8.23
N SER A 250 -9.64 -8.81 -9.33
CA SER A 250 -8.28 -9.36 -9.34
C SER A 250 -7.31 -8.40 -8.65
N LEU A 251 -6.67 -8.90 -7.60
CA LEU A 251 -5.71 -8.17 -6.77
C LEU A 251 -4.57 -9.08 -6.32
N HIS A 252 -4.88 -10.28 -5.80
CA HIS A 252 -3.90 -11.17 -5.24
C HIS A 252 -3.56 -12.29 -6.22
N PRO A 253 -2.30 -12.40 -6.69
CA PRO A 253 -1.88 -13.52 -7.49
C PRO A 253 -2.15 -14.85 -6.80
N ASN A 254 -2.70 -15.82 -7.55
CA ASN A 254 -2.85 -17.19 -7.07
C ASN A 254 -1.52 -17.96 -7.11
N THR A 255 -1.53 -19.25 -6.81
CA THR A 255 -0.32 -20.10 -6.81
C THR A 255 0.46 -19.99 -8.13
N LEU A 256 -0.22 -19.96 -9.29
CA LEU A 256 0.44 -19.78 -10.58
C LEU A 256 1.03 -18.37 -10.72
N GLY A 257 0.26 -17.33 -10.38
CA GLY A 257 0.71 -15.94 -10.43
C GLY A 257 1.94 -15.69 -9.56
N GLN A 258 1.93 -16.16 -8.32
CA GLN A 258 3.08 -16.06 -7.40
C GLN A 258 4.32 -16.81 -7.92
N ARG A 259 4.12 -17.99 -8.55
CA ARG A 259 5.23 -18.72 -9.18
C ARG A 259 5.82 -17.95 -10.36
N MET A 260 4.97 -17.33 -11.18
CA MET A 260 5.43 -16.49 -12.29
C MET A 260 6.23 -15.28 -11.78
N MET A 261 5.78 -14.64 -10.69
CA MET A 261 6.53 -13.56 -10.03
C MET A 261 7.92 -14.04 -9.57
N ALA A 262 7.96 -15.11 -8.76
CA ALA A 262 9.21 -15.65 -8.25
C ALA A 262 10.20 -15.99 -9.38
N SER A 263 9.69 -16.61 -10.45
CA SER A 263 10.50 -16.94 -11.63
C SER A 263 11.00 -15.69 -12.39
N ALA A 264 10.18 -14.65 -12.50
CA ALA A 264 10.54 -13.43 -13.22
C ALA A 264 11.67 -12.65 -12.54
N ILE A 265 11.70 -12.65 -11.21
CA ILE A 265 12.72 -11.92 -10.43
C ILE A 265 13.95 -12.77 -10.10
N GLU A 266 13.92 -14.07 -10.34
CA GLU A 266 14.87 -15.04 -9.81
C GLU A 266 16.34 -14.70 -10.17
N SER A 267 16.62 -14.39 -11.42
CA SER A 267 17.98 -14.06 -11.85
C SER A 267 18.53 -12.80 -11.16
N THR A 268 17.65 -11.84 -10.87
CA THR A 268 18.02 -10.63 -10.15
C THR A 268 18.25 -10.92 -8.68
N VAL A 269 17.38 -11.69 -8.04
CA VAL A 269 17.54 -12.11 -6.64
C VAL A 269 18.84 -12.86 -6.46
N ALA A 270 19.12 -13.86 -7.31
CA ALA A 270 20.39 -14.63 -7.28
C ALA A 270 21.62 -13.72 -7.38
N ARG A 271 21.59 -12.75 -8.30
CA ARG A 271 22.67 -11.78 -8.45
C ARG A 271 22.85 -10.91 -7.19
N LEU A 272 21.77 -10.46 -6.56
CA LEU A 272 21.83 -9.60 -5.38
C LEU A 272 22.30 -10.37 -4.14
N VAL A 273 21.84 -11.60 -3.96
CA VAL A 273 22.28 -12.49 -2.87
C VAL A 273 23.69 -13.05 -3.13
N GLY A 274 24.11 -13.12 -4.39
CA GLY A 274 25.41 -13.66 -4.78
C GLY A 274 25.41 -15.18 -4.92
N ASP A 275 24.30 -15.77 -5.33
CA ASP A 275 24.17 -17.22 -5.56
C ASP A 275 23.84 -17.54 -7.03
N THR A 276 23.55 -18.81 -7.32
CA THR A 276 23.18 -19.28 -8.65
C THR A 276 21.65 -19.27 -8.81
N PRO A 277 21.12 -18.77 -9.94
CA PRO A 277 19.69 -18.78 -10.18
C PRO A 277 19.07 -20.18 -10.08
N ILE A 278 17.99 -20.27 -9.33
CA ILE A 278 17.21 -21.48 -9.15
C ILE A 278 16.42 -21.75 -10.42
N LYS A 279 16.54 -22.94 -10.97
CA LYS A 279 15.81 -23.31 -12.18
C LYS A 279 14.31 -23.37 -11.90
N PRO A 280 13.47 -22.70 -12.73
CA PRO A 280 12.02 -22.81 -12.61
C PRO A 280 11.57 -24.28 -12.74
N LEU A 281 10.61 -24.68 -11.90
CA LEU A 281 9.89 -25.93 -12.17
C LEU A 281 9.06 -25.76 -13.45
N PRO A 282 8.89 -26.83 -14.26
CA PRO A 282 8.03 -26.77 -15.42
C PRO A 282 6.62 -26.29 -15.02
N VAL A 283 6.16 -25.20 -15.60
CA VAL A 283 4.80 -24.72 -15.39
C VAL A 283 3.90 -25.52 -16.33
N SER A 284 3.16 -26.48 -15.79
CA SER A 284 2.01 -27.05 -16.50
C SER A 284 0.89 -26.01 -16.43
N LEU A 285 0.68 -25.25 -17.49
CA LEU A 285 -0.51 -24.44 -17.60
C LEU A 285 -1.73 -25.35 -17.48
N PRO A 286 -2.74 -25.02 -16.66
CA PRO A 286 -3.98 -25.75 -16.66
C PRO A 286 -4.53 -25.73 -18.08
N ALA A 287 -4.98 -26.88 -18.58
CA ALA A 287 -5.65 -26.97 -19.86
C ALA A 287 -6.79 -25.93 -19.87
N SER A 288 -6.83 -25.09 -20.90
CA SER A 288 -7.95 -24.16 -21.08
C SER A 288 -9.24 -24.95 -20.94
N PRO A 289 -10.23 -24.49 -20.18
CA PRO A 289 -11.55 -25.12 -20.17
C PRO A 289 -12.01 -25.19 -21.63
N GLN A 290 -12.24 -26.39 -22.09
CA GLN A 290 -12.85 -26.63 -23.42
C GLN A 290 -14.24 -26.01 -23.38
N PRO A 291 -14.71 -25.32 -24.43
CA PRO A 291 -16.01 -24.66 -24.49
C PRO A 291 -17.18 -25.62 -24.34
#